data_416dc29e2a9deb3b178d89e61efbd0fc
#
_entry.id   416dc29e2a9deb3b178d89e61efbd0fc
#
_cell.length_a   1.000
_cell.length_b   1.000
_cell.length_c   1.000
_cell.angle_alpha   90.00
_cell.angle_beta   90.00
_cell.angle_gamma   90.00
#
_symmetry.space_group_name_H-M   'P 1'
#
loop_
_entity.id
_entity.type
_entity.pdbx_description
1 polymer ?
#
loop_
_entity_poly.entity_id
_entity_poly.type
_entity_poly.pdbx_seq_one_letter_code
_entity_poly.pdbx_strand_id
1 'polypeptide(L)'
;EERTAVPASALSDEDLIRAWYMDEEYMLWWFRFLNERRDGFVLLLTGAEGTAYANFQHDWVEQMTCATYGFYREAARRGLARPDISPEEMHILLSAFWTTIYEPFIHDFTREQMRAHSHLVCDLFNWRRVLGFPQV
;
A
#
# COMPACT_ATOMS: atom_id res chain seq x y z
N GLU A 1 -0.24 20.17 -2.60
CA GLU A 1 1.19 20.33 -2.33
C GLU A 1 1.97 19.28 -3.08
N GLU A 2 2.65 19.74 -4.12
CA GLU A 2 3.58 18.87 -4.83
C GLU A 2 4.77 18.59 -3.91
N ARG A 3 4.78 17.44 -3.28
CA ARG A 3 6.00 16.96 -2.66
C ARG A 3 6.96 16.62 -3.77
N THR A 4 8.02 17.38 -3.87
CA THR A 4 9.15 17.02 -4.72
C THR A 4 9.59 15.62 -4.29
N ALA A 5 9.40 14.63 -5.17
CA ALA A 5 9.79 13.26 -4.88
C ALA A 5 11.31 13.22 -4.72
N VAL A 6 11.77 12.93 -3.49
CA VAL A 6 13.19 12.69 -3.23
C VAL A 6 13.55 11.37 -3.93
N PRO A 7 14.62 11.35 -4.76
CA PRO A 7 15.05 10.10 -5.39
C PRO A 7 15.39 9.06 -4.33
N ALA A 8 15.02 7.81 -4.59
CA ALA A 8 15.29 6.71 -3.65
C ALA A 8 16.79 6.62 -3.31
N SER A 9 17.65 6.92 -4.27
CA SER A 9 19.11 6.90 -4.08
C SER A 9 19.60 7.94 -3.06
N ALA A 10 18.81 8.98 -2.77
CA ALA A 10 19.15 10.03 -1.81
C ALA A 10 18.68 9.72 -0.39
N LEU A 11 17.89 8.66 -0.20
CA LEU A 11 17.37 8.28 1.10
C LEU A 11 18.40 7.49 1.90
N SER A 12 18.38 7.65 3.24
CA SER A 12 19.17 6.80 4.13
C SER A 12 18.60 5.39 4.15
N ASP A 13 19.41 4.43 4.63
CA ASP A 13 18.97 3.05 4.80
C ASP A 13 17.72 2.97 5.67
N GLU A 14 17.71 3.73 6.76
CA GLU A 14 16.58 3.81 7.68
C GLU A 14 15.30 4.28 6.99
N ASP A 15 15.42 5.34 6.17
CA ASP A 15 14.26 5.90 5.48
C ASP A 15 13.72 4.96 4.40
N LEU A 16 14.60 4.21 3.73
CA LEU A 16 14.18 3.19 2.77
C LEU A 16 13.37 2.08 3.45
N ILE A 17 13.82 1.63 4.61
CA ILE A 17 13.12 0.60 5.37
C ILE A 17 11.79 1.15 5.90
N ARG A 18 11.80 2.39 6.39
CA ARG A 18 10.61 3.05 6.93
C ARG A 18 9.52 3.26 5.88
N ALA A 19 9.89 3.43 4.62
CA ALA A 19 8.92 3.58 3.53
C ALA A 19 7.97 2.36 3.41
N TRP A 20 8.38 1.20 3.95
CA TRP A 20 7.59 -0.03 3.95
C TRP A 20 6.97 -0.34 5.31
N TYR A 21 6.99 0.64 6.23
CA TYR A 21 6.43 0.45 7.56
C TYR A 21 4.93 0.73 7.53
N MET A 22 4.18 -0.28 7.11
CA MET A 22 2.73 -0.21 6.98
C MET A 22 2.09 -0.92 8.18
N ASP A 23 2.14 -0.24 9.32
CA ASP A 23 1.64 -0.76 10.58
C ASP A 23 0.14 -0.49 10.77
N GLU A 24 -0.37 -0.79 11.97
CA GLU A 24 -1.77 -0.59 12.31
C GLU A 24 -2.17 0.90 12.23
N GLU A 25 -1.32 1.81 12.67
CA GLU A 25 -1.57 3.25 12.58
C GLU A 25 -1.68 3.71 11.13
N TYR A 26 -0.82 3.19 10.25
CA TYR A 26 -0.87 3.47 8.82
C TYR A 26 -2.20 3.02 8.23
N MET A 27 -2.66 1.80 8.56
CA MET A 27 -3.93 1.27 8.10
C MET A 27 -5.10 2.12 8.58
N LEU A 28 -5.09 2.47 9.87
CA LEU A 28 -6.17 3.28 10.46
C LEU A 28 -6.20 4.70 9.89
N TRP A 29 -5.02 5.26 9.55
CA TRP A 29 -4.96 6.55 8.88
C TRP A 29 -5.67 6.51 7.52
N TRP A 30 -5.39 5.45 6.73
CA TRP A 30 -6.05 5.29 5.43
C TRP A 30 -7.55 5.11 5.58
N PHE A 31 -8.00 4.33 6.57
CA PHE A 31 -9.42 4.16 6.81
C PHE A 31 -10.10 5.48 7.16
N ARG A 32 -9.49 6.30 7.99
CA ARG A 32 -10.04 7.63 8.31
C ARG A 32 -10.11 8.53 7.09
N PHE A 33 -9.02 8.57 6.34
CA PHE A 33 -8.94 9.38 5.12
C PHE A 33 -10.02 8.98 4.12
N LEU A 34 -10.16 7.69 3.84
CA LEU A 34 -11.14 7.18 2.88
C LEU A 34 -12.56 7.29 3.42
N ASN A 35 -12.76 7.12 4.73
CA ASN A 35 -14.07 7.23 5.33
C ASN A 35 -14.65 8.65 5.24
N GLU A 36 -13.80 9.66 5.34
CA GLU A 36 -14.21 11.05 5.14
C GLU A 36 -14.66 11.32 3.70
N ARG A 37 -14.25 10.48 2.77
CA ARG A 37 -14.56 10.55 1.32
C ARG A 37 -15.37 9.34 0.87
N ARG A 38 -16.09 8.74 1.79
CA ARG A 38 -16.71 7.44 1.62
C ARG A 38 -17.59 7.33 0.39
N ASP A 39 -18.52 8.28 0.22
CA ASP A 39 -19.52 8.19 -0.85
C ASP A 39 -18.86 8.21 -2.23
N GLY A 40 -17.92 9.12 -2.45
CA GLY A 40 -17.18 9.18 -3.70
C GLY A 40 -16.28 7.97 -3.91
N PHE A 41 -15.64 7.49 -2.85
CA PHE A 41 -14.75 6.34 -2.92
C PHE A 41 -15.51 5.05 -3.22
N VAL A 42 -16.63 4.80 -2.55
CA VAL A 42 -17.46 3.62 -2.81
C VAL A 42 -18.00 3.67 -4.24
N LEU A 43 -18.37 4.85 -4.74
CA LEU A 43 -18.83 5.01 -6.10
C LEU A 43 -17.75 4.62 -7.10
N LEU A 44 -16.49 5.02 -6.87
CA LEU A 44 -15.35 4.62 -7.72
C LEU A 44 -15.12 3.13 -7.72
N LEU A 45 -15.33 2.47 -6.58
CA LEU A 45 -15.11 1.03 -6.45
C LEU A 45 -16.22 0.19 -7.07
N THR A 46 -17.50 0.66 -7.01
CA THR A 46 -18.66 -0.16 -7.33
C THR A 46 -19.50 0.36 -8.49
N GLY A 47 -19.47 1.65 -8.75
CA GLY A 47 -20.39 2.27 -9.71
C GLY A 47 -19.73 2.87 -10.95
N ALA A 48 -18.45 2.61 -11.17
CA ALA A 48 -17.68 3.27 -12.24
C ALA A 48 -17.70 2.53 -13.58
N GLU A 49 -18.41 1.42 -13.71
CA GLU A 49 -18.47 0.64 -14.94
C GLU A 49 -18.95 1.50 -16.13
N GLY A 50 -18.23 1.38 -17.26
CA GLY A 50 -18.55 2.14 -18.45
C GLY A 50 -18.06 3.59 -18.44
N THR A 51 -17.36 4.02 -17.40
CA THR A 51 -16.78 5.37 -17.29
C THR A 51 -15.26 5.33 -17.43
N ALA A 52 -14.63 6.52 -17.45
CA ALA A 52 -13.18 6.64 -17.45
C ALA A 52 -12.54 6.05 -16.18
N TYR A 53 -13.33 5.80 -15.13
CA TYR A 53 -12.83 5.30 -13.86
C TYR A 53 -13.06 3.78 -13.69
N ALA A 54 -13.48 3.08 -14.74
CA ALA A 54 -13.81 1.65 -14.67
C ALA A 54 -12.64 0.78 -14.16
N ASN A 55 -11.40 1.20 -14.43
CA ASN A 55 -10.20 0.49 -14.03
C ASN A 55 -9.49 1.16 -12.83
N PHE A 56 -10.23 1.91 -12.03
CA PHE A 56 -9.66 2.72 -10.95
C PHE A 56 -8.76 1.88 -10.02
N GLN A 57 -9.23 0.72 -9.59
CA GLN A 57 -8.46 -0.14 -8.67
C GLN A 57 -7.15 -0.58 -9.29
N HIS A 58 -7.19 -1.06 -10.53
CA HIS A 58 -5.99 -1.51 -11.24
C HIS A 58 -5.02 -0.34 -11.45
N ASP A 59 -5.52 0.80 -11.92
CA ASP A 59 -4.69 1.98 -12.20
C ASP A 59 -4.04 2.52 -10.92
N TRP A 60 -4.80 2.51 -9.81
CA TRP A 60 -4.28 2.94 -8.52
C TRP A 60 -3.11 2.06 -8.08
N VAL A 61 -3.27 0.74 -8.17
CA VAL A 61 -2.22 -0.21 -7.79
C VAL A 61 -1.00 -0.06 -8.71
N GLU A 62 -1.21 0.16 -10.01
CA GLU A 62 -0.12 0.40 -10.95
C GLU A 62 0.69 1.64 -10.55
N GLN A 63 0.02 2.73 -10.22
CA GLN A 63 0.70 3.95 -9.77
C GLN A 63 1.47 3.72 -8.47
N MET A 64 0.86 3.03 -7.51
CA MET A 64 1.51 2.72 -6.25
C MET A 64 2.70 1.79 -6.44
N THR A 65 2.59 0.82 -7.34
CA THR A 65 3.70 -0.08 -7.67
C THR A 65 4.86 0.69 -8.27
N CYS A 66 4.59 1.56 -9.25
CA CYS A 66 5.64 2.37 -9.86
C CYS A 66 6.32 3.28 -8.84
N ALA A 67 5.56 3.88 -7.92
CA ALA A 67 6.10 4.78 -6.91
C ALA A 67 6.94 4.03 -5.87
N THR A 68 6.51 2.85 -5.43
CA THR A 68 7.16 2.11 -4.34
C THR A 68 8.26 1.17 -4.80
N TYR A 69 8.18 0.66 -6.03
CA TYR A 69 9.17 -0.29 -6.53
C TYR A 69 10.57 0.31 -6.59
N GLY A 70 10.68 1.61 -6.87
CA GLY A 70 11.96 2.31 -6.85
C GLY A 70 12.66 2.26 -5.49
N PHE A 71 11.89 2.39 -4.42
CA PHE A 71 12.42 2.27 -3.05
C PHE A 71 12.91 0.86 -2.76
N TYR A 72 12.15 -0.15 -3.19
CA TYR A 72 12.55 -1.55 -3.05
C TYR A 72 13.85 -1.83 -3.82
N ARG A 73 13.93 -1.39 -5.07
CA ARG A 73 15.12 -1.63 -5.90
C ARG A 73 16.38 -1.03 -5.27
N GLU A 74 16.27 0.18 -4.73
CA GLU A 74 17.39 0.82 -4.07
C GLU A 74 17.81 0.06 -2.81
N ALA A 75 16.86 -0.40 -2.02
CA ALA A 75 17.14 -1.22 -0.84
C ALA A 75 17.82 -2.53 -1.24
N ALA A 76 17.35 -3.18 -2.30
CA ALA A 76 17.93 -4.42 -2.80
C ALA A 76 19.37 -4.17 -3.31
N ARG A 77 19.60 -3.06 -4.01
CA ARG A 77 20.94 -2.69 -4.51
C ARG A 77 21.94 -2.50 -3.36
N ARG A 78 21.47 -2.00 -2.22
CA ARG A 78 22.30 -1.79 -1.03
C ARG A 78 22.46 -3.05 -0.19
N GLY A 79 21.81 -4.15 -0.57
CA GLY A 79 21.83 -5.40 0.21
C GLY A 79 20.92 -5.42 1.41
N LEU A 80 20.00 -4.44 1.52
CA LEU A 80 19.06 -4.35 2.64
C LEU A 80 17.81 -5.22 2.43
N ALA A 81 17.45 -5.48 1.18
CA ALA A 81 16.25 -6.25 0.81
C ALA A 81 16.65 -7.41 -0.10
N ARG A 82 15.80 -8.43 -0.15
CA ARG A 82 16.00 -9.56 -1.06
C ARG A 82 15.94 -9.05 -2.51
N PRO A 83 16.79 -9.57 -3.42
CA PRO A 83 16.94 -8.99 -4.77
C PRO A 83 16.00 -9.58 -5.83
N ASP A 84 15.13 -10.52 -5.49
CA ASP A 84 14.47 -11.40 -6.44
C ASP A 84 12.97 -11.10 -6.65
N ILE A 85 12.49 -9.92 -6.24
CA ILE A 85 11.09 -9.53 -6.45
C ILE A 85 10.98 -8.72 -7.73
N SER A 86 10.23 -9.24 -8.71
CA SER A 86 9.98 -8.54 -9.98
C SER A 86 8.93 -7.45 -9.82
N PRO A 87 8.85 -6.48 -10.78
CA PRO A 87 7.76 -5.50 -10.75
C PRO A 87 6.38 -6.16 -10.81
N GLU A 88 6.23 -7.22 -11.58
CA GLU A 88 4.97 -7.96 -11.71
C GLU A 88 4.58 -8.60 -10.39
N GLU A 89 5.53 -9.22 -9.69
CA GLU A 89 5.26 -9.81 -8.38
C GLU A 89 4.90 -8.73 -7.36
N MET A 90 5.60 -7.60 -7.39
CA MET A 90 5.30 -6.47 -6.50
C MET A 90 3.89 -5.94 -6.74
N HIS A 91 3.46 -5.86 -8.01
CA HIS A 91 2.10 -5.45 -8.37
C HIS A 91 1.06 -6.39 -7.74
N ILE A 92 1.30 -7.70 -7.81
CA ILE A 92 0.39 -8.69 -7.23
C ILE A 92 0.30 -8.53 -5.71
N LEU A 93 1.43 -8.38 -5.05
CA LEU A 93 1.48 -8.22 -3.59
C LEU A 93 0.78 -6.94 -3.15
N LEU A 94 1.02 -5.84 -3.85
CA LEU A 94 0.37 -4.57 -3.55
C LEU A 94 -1.12 -4.59 -3.87
N SER A 95 -1.53 -5.29 -4.93
CA SER A 95 -2.95 -5.49 -5.22
C SER A 95 -3.67 -6.18 -4.06
N ALA A 96 -3.07 -7.24 -3.53
CA ALA A 96 -3.63 -7.96 -2.39
C ALA A 96 -3.70 -7.06 -1.15
N PHE A 97 -2.64 -6.30 -0.90
CA PHE A 97 -2.58 -5.38 0.25
C PHE A 97 -3.65 -4.29 0.14
N TRP A 98 -3.76 -3.62 -1.00
CA TRP A 98 -4.72 -2.54 -1.18
C TRP A 98 -6.16 -3.03 -1.14
N THR A 99 -6.42 -4.26 -1.59
CA THR A 99 -7.73 -4.90 -1.44
C THR A 99 -8.17 -4.92 0.03
N THR A 100 -7.25 -5.16 0.95
CA THR A 100 -7.57 -5.16 2.38
C THR A 100 -7.92 -3.77 2.90
N ILE A 101 -7.54 -2.72 2.21
CA ILE A 101 -7.84 -1.34 2.60
C ILE A 101 -9.22 -0.92 2.12
N TYR A 102 -9.57 -1.19 0.85
CA TYR A 102 -10.84 -0.70 0.31
C TYR A 102 -12.01 -1.66 0.43
N GLU A 103 -11.80 -2.97 0.55
CA GLU A 103 -12.90 -3.93 0.73
C GLU A 103 -13.79 -3.63 1.95
N PRO A 104 -13.23 -3.20 3.10
CA PRO A 104 -14.08 -2.84 4.23
C PRO A 104 -15.12 -1.77 3.93
N PHE A 105 -14.86 -0.86 3.00
CA PHE A 105 -15.83 0.16 2.60
C PHE A 105 -16.98 -0.43 1.78
N ILE A 106 -16.69 -1.43 0.96
CA ILE A 106 -17.71 -2.14 0.17
C ILE A 106 -18.62 -2.93 1.11
N HIS A 107 -18.04 -3.52 2.16
CA HIS A 107 -18.77 -4.34 3.14
C HIS A 107 -19.29 -3.55 4.34
N ASP A 108 -19.11 -2.24 4.33
CA ASP A 108 -19.67 -1.32 5.32
C ASP A 108 -19.21 -1.61 6.75
N PHE A 109 -17.92 -1.82 6.92
CA PHE A 109 -17.34 -2.15 8.22
C PHE A 109 -17.55 -1.00 9.23
N THR A 110 -17.85 -1.38 10.48
CA THR A 110 -17.84 -0.45 11.60
C THR A 110 -16.42 -0.10 11.99
N ARG A 111 -16.26 0.94 12.82
CA ARG A 111 -14.93 1.32 13.34
C ARG A 111 -14.27 0.16 14.09
N GLU A 112 -15.03 -0.58 14.87
CA GLU A 112 -14.55 -1.75 15.60
C GLU A 112 -14.08 -2.85 14.66
N GLN A 113 -14.85 -3.13 13.62
CA GLN A 113 -14.48 -4.11 12.61
C GLN A 113 -13.22 -3.68 11.87
N MET A 114 -13.06 -2.39 11.58
CA MET A 114 -11.84 -1.88 10.94
C MET A 114 -10.60 -2.04 11.80
N ARG A 115 -10.72 -1.85 13.12
CA ARG A 115 -9.59 -2.06 14.04
C ARG A 115 -9.16 -3.51 14.07
N ALA A 116 -10.12 -4.43 14.21
CA ALA A 116 -9.83 -5.86 14.20
C ALA A 116 -9.21 -6.29 12.87
N HIS A 117 -9.75 -5.78 11.76
CA HIS A 117 -9.26 -6.06 10.43
C HIS A 117 -7.82 -5.55 10.23
N SER A 118 -7.54 -4.32 10.67
CA SER A 118 -6.19 -3.75 10.57
C SER A 118 -5.16 -4.59 11.32
N HIS A 119 -5.53 -5.09 12.49
CA HIS A 119 -4.65 -5.96 13.27
C HIS A 119 -4.32 -7.25 12.51
N LEU A 120 -5.33 -7.87 11.91
CA LEU A 120 -5.14 -9.09 11.13
C LEU A 120 -4.31 -8.84 9.87
N VAL A 121 -4.54 -7.71 9.20
CA VAL A 121 -3.79 -7.36 7.99
C VAL A 121 -2.32 -7.13 8.31
N CYS A 122 -2.02 -6.48 9.43
CA CYS A 122 -0.63 -6.24 9.85
C CYS A 122 0.10 -7.54 10.16
N ASP A 123 -0.61 -8.54 10.70
CA ASP A 123 -0.04 -9.86 10.89
C ASP A 123 0.21 -10.58 9.57
N LEU A 124 -0.74 -10.45 8.63
CA LEU A 124 -0.66 -11.10 7.33
C LEU A 124 0.40 -10.46 6.42
N PHE A 125 0.47 -9.14 6.38
CA PHE A 125 1.39 -8.39 5.52
C PHE A 125 2.52 -7.76 6.35
N ASN A 126 3.46 -8.58 6.74
CA ASN A 126 4.69 -8.09 7.36
C ASN A 126 5.72 -7.78 6.27
N TRP A 127 5.70 -6.55 5.78
CA TRP A 127 6.54 -6.13 4.65
C TRP A 127 8.04 -6.26 4.94
N ARG A 128 8.47 -6.05 6.18
CA ARG A 128 9.88 -6.22 6.55
C ARG A 128 10.33 -7.66 6.30
N ARG A 129 9.50 -8.61 6.67
CA ARG A 129 9.78 -10.03 6.46
C ARG A 129 9.68 -10.41 4.99
N VAL A 130 8.65 -9.94 4.31
CA VAL A 130 8.42 -10.25 2.88
C VAL A 130 9.57 -9.75 2.02
N LEU A 131 10.03 -8.53 2.28
CA LEU A 131 11.12 -7.91 1.52
C LEU A 131 12.50 -8.30 2.01
N GLY A 132 12.59 -8.99 3.13
CA GLY A 132 13.87 -9.46 3.67
C GLY A 132 14.69 -8.38 4.34
N PHE A 133 14.07 -7.31 4.85
CA PHE A 133 14.77 -6.26 5.60
C PHE A 133 15.35 -6.83 6.90
N PRO A 134 16.45 -6.22 7.41
CA PRO A 134 17.01 -6.64 8.69
C PRO A 134 15.98 -6.58 9.81
N GLN A 135 15.94 -7.62 10.63
CA GLN A 135 15.10 -7.65 11.82
C GLN A 135 15.79 -6.87 12.92
N VAL A 136 15.04 -6.01 13.60
CA VAL A 136 15.53 -5.27 14.77
C VAL A 136 15.24 -6.05 16.02
#